data_57ce1d744c75c16efe5270a6c733bf31
#
_entry.id   57ce1d744c75c16efe5270a6c733bf31
#
_cell.length_a   1.000
_cell.length_b   1.000
_cell.length_c   1.000
_cell.angle_alpha   90.00
_cell.angle_beta   90.00
_cell.angle_gamma   90.00
#
_symmetry.space_group_name_H-M   'P 1'
#
loop_
_entity.id
_entity.type
_entity.pdbx_description
1 polymer ?
#
loop_
_entity_poly.entity_id
_entity_poly.type
_entity_poly.pdbx_seq_one_letter_code
_entity_poly.pdbx_strand_id
1 'polypeptide(L)'
;MTVMTVLQALGDRGMDQLYTIQASASVAEAVEEMGKYDIGALVVSTEDRLLAGIFTERDVMMRVVRAGLDPRRTPLSLVMTRDVHFVTPGTTLEAALALMYVHRHRHLVVMDGPHLHGIVSMRDLAYQLIRHGEGRFEAAVRLAGGPGT
;
A
#
# COMPACT_ATOMS: atom_id res chain seq x y z
N MET A 1 17.57 16.43 -15.42
CA MET A 1 16.70 15.29 -15.12
C MET A 1 16.01 15.51 -13.77
N THR A 2 14.71 15.62 -13.79
CA THR A 2 13.95 15.80 -12.54
C THR A 2 13.76 14.44 -11.87
N VAL A 3 14.30 14.30 -10.66
CA VAL A 3 14.11 13.07 -9.89
C VAL A 3 12.74 13.13 -9.23
N MET A 4 11.89 12.17 -9.52
CA MET A 4 10.56 12.09 -8.92
C MET A 4 10.62 11.47 -7.53
N THR A 5 9.94 12.09 -6.58
CA THR A 5 9.82 11.59 -5.21
C THR A 5 8.50 10.87 -4.98
N VAL A 6 8.44 10.11 -3.90
CA VAL A 6 7.20 9.43 -3.46
C VAL A 6 6.06 10.44 -3.28
N LEU A 7 6.34 11.61 -2.70
CA LEU A 7 5.33 12.65 -2.53
C LEU A 7 4.74 13.10 -3.87
N GLN A 8 5.60 13.32 -4.87
CA GLN A 8 5.16 13.70 -6.21
C GLN A 8 4.35 12.58 -6.89
N ALA A 9 4.74 11.32 -6.66
CA ALA A 9 4.02 10.18 -7.21
C ALA A 9 2.64 9.99 -6.59
N LEU A 10 2.48 10.31 -5.30
CA LEU A 10 1.17 10.26 -4.63
C LEU A 10 0.23 11.33 -5.18
N GLY A 11 0.78 12.49 -5.58
CA GLY A 11 -0.02 13.61 -6.06
C GLY A 11 -1.10 14.00 -5.07
N ASP A 12 -2.25 14.44 -5.57
CA ASP A 12 -3.38 14.86 -4.75
C ASP A 12 -4.10 13.70 -4.04
N ARG A 13 -3.77 12.45 -4.40
CA ARG A 13 -4.42 11.26 -3.83
C ARG A 13 -3.85 10.82 -2.49
N GLY A 14 -2.62 11.27 -2.15
CA GLY A 14 -1.86 10.65 -1.07
C GLY A 14 -2.38 10.92 0.32
N MET A 15 -2.90 12.11 0.57
CA MET A 15 -3.28 12.55 1.92
C MET A 15 -4.73 12.22 2.28
N ASP A 16 -5.61 12.22 1.30
CA ASP A 16 -7.05 12.07 1.52
C ASP A 16 -7.52 10.61 1.48
N GLN A 17 -6.64 9.70 1.09
CA GLN A 17 -6.98 8.27 0.91
C GLN A 17 -6.15 7.36 1.82
N LEU A 18 -5.94 7.78 3.05
CA LEU A 18 -5.32 6.93 4.04
C LEU A 18 -6.36 5.96 4.61
N TYR A 19 -6.34 4.73 4.09
CA TYR A 19 -7.22 3.68 4.58
C TYR A 19 -6.58 3.03 5.79
N THR A 20 -7.15 3.31 6.95
CA THR A 20 -6.70 2.74 8.23
C THR A 20 -7.81 1.89 8.85
N ILE A 21 -7.39 0.91 9.63
CA ILE A 21 -8.28 0.06 10.40
C ILE A 21 -7.61 -0.24 11.76
N GLN A 22 -8.40 -0.44 12.79
CA GLN A 22 -7.85 -0.73 14.10
C GLN A 22 -7.37 -2.18 14.22
N ALA A 23 -6.33 -2.39 15.02
CA ALA A 23 -5.76 -3.70 15.26
C ALA A 23 -6.74 -4.68 15.90
N SER A 24 -7.74 -4.17 16.59
CA SER A 24 -8.82 -4.98 17.23
C SER A 24 -9.89 -5.45 16.24
N ALA A 25 -9.93 -4.88 15.04
CA ALA A 25 -10.88 -5.28 14.01
C ALA A 25 -10.59 -6.71 13.53
N SER A 26 -11.63 -7.40 13.05
CA SER A 26 -11.48 -8.75 12.51
C SER A 26 -10.88 -8.73 11.09
N VAL A 27 -10.31 -9.85 10.70
CA VAL A 27 -9.88 -10.06 9.30
C VAL A 27 -11.04 -9.85 8.34
N ALA A 28 -12.23 -10.35 8.69
CA ALA A 28 -13.42 -10.19 7.83
C ALA A 28 -13.76 -8.72 7.59
N GLU A 29 -13.69 -7.89 8.63
CA GLU A 29 -13.91 -6.43 8.50
C GLU A 29 -12.85 -5.79 7.59
N ALA A 30 -11.61 -6.20 7.73
CA ALA A 30 -10.52 -5.69 6.88
C ALA A 30 -10.73 -6.09 5.42
N VAL A 31 -11.11 -7.33 5.15
CA VAL A 31 -11.38 -7.82 3.78
C VAL A 31 -12.54 -7.05 3.15
N GLU A 32 -13.59 -6.76 3.92
CA GLU A 32 -14.71 -5.93 3.45
C GLU A 32 -14.24 -4.52 3.05
N GLU A 33 -13.42 -3.89 3.89
CA GLU A 33 -12.86 -2.57 3.58
C GLU A 33 -11.97 -2.60 2.33
N MET A 34 -11.12 -3.61 2.22
CA MET A 34 -10.26 -3.78 1.05
C MET A 34 -11.08 -3.97 -0.23
N GLY A 35 -12.14 -4.75 -0.17
CA GLY A 35 -13.05 -4.96 -1.30
C GLY A 35 -13.83 -3.71 -1.68
N LYS A 36 -14.31 -2.98 -0.67
CA LYS A 36 -15.09 -1.75 -0.86
C LYS A 36 -14.30 -0.66 -1.59
N TYR A 37 -13.03 -0.51 -1.26
CA TYR A 37 -12.16 0.52 -1.84
C TYR A 37 -11.25 0.00 -2.95
N ASP A 38 -11.33 -1.29 -3.28
CA ASP A 38 -10.50 -1.95 -4.30
C ASP A 38 -9.00 -1.70 -4.04
N ILE A 39 -8.58 -1.97 -2.81
CA ILE A 39 -7.19 -1.78 -2.37
C ILE A 39 -6.61 -3.09 -1.85
N GLY A 40 -5.31 -3.26 -2.02
CA GLY A 40 -4.59 -4.48 -1.64
C GLY A 40 -3.94 -4.44 -0.27
N ALA A 41 -4.07 -3.33 0.46
CA ALA A 41 -3.45 -3.16 1.78
C ALA A 41 -4.18 -2.11 2.60
N LEU A 42 -4.18 -2.33 3.92
CA LEU A 42 -4.66 -1.37 4.91
C LEU A 42 -3.56 -1.08 5.91
N VAL A 43 -3.46 0.16 6.34
CA VAL A 43 -2.64 0.53 7.49
C VAL A 43 -3.40 0.15 8.76
N VAL A 44 -2.75 -0.59 9.64
CA VAL A 44 -3.34 -1.01 10.92
C VAL A 44 -2.83 -0.07 12.01
N SER A 45 -3.76 0.55 12.72
CA SER A 45 -3.45 1.50 13.78
C SER A 45 -3.88 0.99 15.15
N THR A 46 -3.23 1.53 16.18
CA THR A 46 -3.66 1.36 17.57
C THR A 46 -4.84 2.28 17.87
N GLU A 47 -5.44 2.13 19.05
CA GLU A 47 -6.50 3.03 19.53
C GLU A 47 -6.03 4.47 19.60
N ASP A 48 -4.75 4.69 19.92
CA ASP A 48 -4.11 6.02 19.96
C ASP A 48 -3.70 6.53 18.58
N ARG A 49 -4.15 5.89 17.51
CA ARG A 49 -3.84 6.24 16.11
C ARG A 49 -2.36 6.14 15.74
N LEU A 50 -1.61 5.31 16.46
CA LEU A 50 -0.23 5.01 16.13
C LEU A 50 -0.18 3.86 15.12
N LEU A 51 0.87 3.84 14.31
CA LEU A 51 1.09 2.74 13.38
C LEU A 51 1.35 1.44 14.16
N ALA A 52 0.49 0.44 13.98
CA ALA A 52 0.67 -0.88 14.56
C ALA A 52 1.25 -1.88 13.55
N GLY A 53 0.87 -1.76 12.28
CA GLY A 53 1.30 -2.66 11.25
C GLY A 53 0.62 -2.37 9.92
N ILE A 54 0.73 -3.31 9.01
CA ILE A 54 0.06 -3.30 7.72
C ILE A 54 -0.62 -4.65 7.50
N PHE A 55 -1.77 -4.65 6.88
CA PHE A 55 -2.48 -5.87 6.51
C PHE A 55 -2.73 -5.88 5.00
N THR A 56 -2.25 -6.93 4.34
CA THR A 56 -2.24 -7.02 2.88
C THR A 56 -3.00 -8.26 2.38
N GLU A 57 -3.30 -8.29 1.09
CA GLU A 57 -3.84 -9.47 0.41
C GLU A 57 -2.99 -10.71 0.68
N ARG A 58 -1.67 -10.56 0.71
CA ARG A 58 -0.76 -11.66 1.00
C ARG A 58 -0.97 -12.19 2.42
N ASP A 59 -1.18 -11.31 3.39
CA ASP A 59 -1.47 -11.72 4.77
C ASP A 59 -2.77 -12.53 4.84
N VAL A 60 -3.79 -12.14 4.09
CA VAL A 60 -5.04 -12.91 4.01
C VAL A 60 -4.74 -14.33 3.54
N MET A 61 -4.00 -14.47 2.46
CA MET A 61 -3.69 -15.78 1.88
C MET A 61 -2.79 -16.62 2.81
N MET A 62 -1.70 -16.04 3.29
CA MET A 62 -0.65 -16.78 3.97
C MET A 62 -0.89 -16.97 5.46
N ARG A 63 -1.46 -15.98 6.11
CA ARG A 63 -1.60 -15.97 7.58
C ARG A 63 -3.00 -16.28 8.08
N VAL A 64 -4.00 -16.22 7.19
CA VAL A 64 -5.38 -16.51 7.53
C VAL A 64 -5.85 -17.79 6.84
N VAL A 65 -5.94 -17.78 5.53
CA VAL A 65 -6.47 -18.93 4.76
C VAL A 65 -5.56 -20.15 4.89
N ARG A 66 -4.28 -19.98 4.61
CA ARG A 66 -3.31 -21.09 4.72
C ARG A 66 -3.21 -21.62 6.15
N ALA A 67 -3.30 -20.74 7.14
CA ALA A 67 -3.24 -21.12 8.56
C ALA A 67 -4.55 -21.74 9.08
N GLY A 68 -5.62 -21.73 8.29
CA GLY A 68 -6.92 -22.30 8.68
C GLY A 68 -7.68 -21.48 9.72
N LEU A 69 -7.41 -20.17 9.80
CA LEU A 69 -8.06 -19.30 10.77
C LEU A 69 -9.42 -18.81 10.27
N ASP A 70 -10.35 -18.61 11.21
CA ASP A 70 -11.65 -18.04 10.89
C ASP A 70 -11.52 -16.50 10.77
N PRO A 71 -11.79 -15.91 9.60
CA PRO A 71 -11.65 -14.46 9.40
C PRO A 71 -12.54 -13.64 10.34
N ARG A 72 -13.69 -14.17 10.73
CA ARG A 72 -14.64 -13.45 11.59
C ARG A 72 -14.22 -13.41 13.05
N ARG A 73 -13.35 -14.35 13.47
CA ARG A 73 -12.91 -14.50 14.85
C ARG A 73 -11.45 -14.14 15.07
N THR A 74 -10.73 -13.78 14.01
CA THR A 74 -9.32 -13.48 14.09
C THR A 74 -9.12 -11.97 14.06
N PRO A 75 -8.61 -11.35 15.13
CA PRO A 75 -8.26 -9.93 15.10
C PRO A 75 -7.00 -9.69 14.28
N LEU A 76 -6.93 -8.53 13.66
CA LEU A 76 -5.78 -8.14 12.82
C LEU A 76 -4.47 -8.17 13.59
N SER A 77 -4.49 -7.86 14.88
CA SER A 77 -3.30 -7.89 15.73
C SER A 77 -2.56 -9.21 15.73
N LEU A 78 -3.25 -10.33 15.44
CA LEU A 78 -2.63 -11.66 15.37
C LEU A 78 -1.98 -11.98 14.04
N VAL A 79 -2.43 -11.34 12.96
CA VAL A 79 -2.06 -11.75 11.59
C VAL A 79 -1.46 -10.62 10.76
N MET A 80 -1.50 -9.37 11.23
CA MET A 80 -0.91 -8.24 10.52
C MET A 80 0.61 -8.36 10.46
N THR A 81 1.21 -7.72 9.47
CA THR A 81 2.66 -7.55 9.38
C THR A 81 3.07 -6.40 10.28
N ARG A 82 3.92 -6.68 11.28
CA ARG A 82 4.41 -5.68 12.25
C ARG A 82 5.73 -5.04 11.83
N ASP A 83 6.55 -5.78 11.12
CA ASP A 83 7.82 -5.28 10.58
C ASP A 83 7.55 -4.47 9.32
N VAL A 84 7.10 -3.25 9.52
CA VAL A 84 6.68 -2.37 8.44
C VAL A 84 7.89 -1.61 7.91
N HIS A 85 8.15 -1.76 6.62
CA HIS A 85 9.11 -0.93 5.93
C HIS A 85 8.44 0.36 5.50
N PHE A 86 9.10 1.47 5.75
CA PHE A 86 8.55 2.78 5.44
C PHE A 86 9.55 3.64 4.67
N VAL A 87 9.02 4.62 3.97
CA VAL A 87 9.78 5.65 3.25
C VAL A 87 9.31 7.01 3.72
N THR A 88 10.05 8.05 3.36
CA THR A 88 9.65 9.43 3.61
C THR A 88 9.07 10.05 2.33
N PRO A 89 8.36 11.19 2.42
CA PRO A 89 7.87 11.88 1.23
C PRO A 89 8.96 12.25 0.23
N GLY A 90 10.19 12.50 0.71
CA GLY A 90 11.34 12.85 -0.13
C GLY A 90 12.08 11.66 -0.73
N THR A 91 11.71 10.43 -0.42
CA THR A 91 12.32 9.24 -1.00
C THR A 91 12.06 9.21 -2.50
N THR A 92 13.09 8.88 -3.30
CA THR A 92 12.92 8.76 -4.75
C THR A 92 12.12 7.52 -5.12
N LEU A 93 11.48 7.54 -6.30
CA LEU A 93 10.74 6.37 -6.80
C LEU A 93 11.63 5.15 -6.92
N GLU A 94 12.84 5.33 -7.44
CA GLU A 94 13.80 4.25 -7.63
C GLU A 94 14.21 3.63 -6.29
N ALA A 95 14.46 4.46 -5.27
CA ALA A 95 14.79 3.98 -3.93
C ALA A 95 13.63 3.21 -3.30
N ALA A 96 12.39 3.70 -3.45
CA ALA A 96 11.20 3.02 -2.96
C ALA A 96 10.99 1.68 -3.66
N LEU A 97 11.13 1.64 -4.98
CA LEU A 97 11.03 0.39 -5.75
C LEU A 97 12.12 -0.61 -5.37
N ALA A 98 13.34 -0.12 -5.12
CA ALA A 98 14.43 -0.97 -4.66
C ALA A 98 14.12 -1.61 -3.31
N LEU A 99 13.55 -0.86 -2.37
CA LEU A 99 13.10 -1.41 -1.08
C LEU A 99 12.04 -2.49 -1.25
N MET A 100 11.06 -2.24 -2.12
CA MET A 100 10.01 -3.23 -2.41
C MET A 100 10.62 -4.51 -2.99
N TYR A 101 11.57 -4.37 -3.90
CA TYR A 101 12.25 -5.51 -4.52
C TYR A 101 13.05 -6.32 -3.50
N VAL A 102 13.87 -5.64 -2.71
CA VAL A 102 14.76 -6.30 -1.73
C VAL A 102 13.96 -7.03 -0.66
N HIS A 103 12.92 -6.41 -0.13
CA HIS A 103 12.11 -6.97 0.94
C HIS A 103 10.88 -7.76 0.45
N ARG A 104 10.69 -7.83 -0.86
CA ARG A 104 9.54 -8.53 -1.48
C ARG A 104 8.18 -8.00 -0.99
N HIS A 105 8.11 -6.71 -0.76
CA HIS A 105 6.89 -6.01 -0.40
C HIS A 105 6.37 -5.21 -1.59
N ARG A 106 5.07 -5.21 -1.81
CA ARG A 106 4.44 -4.42 -2.87
C ARG A 106 3.81 -3.14 -2.36
N HIS A 107 3.90 -2.89 -1.07
CA HIS A 107 3.39 -1.70 -0.41
C HIS A 107 4.43 -1.17 0.58
N LEU A 108 4.53 0.14 0.67
CA LEU A 108 5.36 0.83 1.66
C LEU A 108 4.53 1.90 2.34
N VAL A 109 4.72 2.03 3.64
CA VAL A 109 4.12 3.12 4.42
C VAL A 109 4.97 4.37 4.22
N VAL A 110 4.33 5.50 4.06
CA VAL A 110 5.00 6.81 3.94
C VAL A 110 4.83 7.54 5.26
N MET A 111 5.95 7.80 5.93
CA MET A 111 6.00 8.49 7.21
C MET A 111 6.69 9.84 7.05
N ASP A 112 6.13 10.87 7.65
CA ASP A 112 6.77 12.18 7.78
C ASP A 112 7.02 12.44 9.27
N GLY A 113 8.24 12.13 9.72
CA GLY A 113 8.54 12.05 11.14
C GLY A 113 7.63 11.05 11.85
N PRO A 114 6.94 11.46 12.93
CA PRO A 114 5.98 10.57 13.61
C PRO A 114 4.62 10.47 12.90
N HIS A 115 4.41 11.26 11.84
CA HIS A 115 3.12 11.36 11.16
C HIS A 115 3.00 10.35 10.04
N LEU A 116 1.92 9.58 10.07
CA LEU A 116 1.54 8.69 8.99
C LEU A 116 1.03 9.53 7.82
N HIS A 117 1.74 9.48 6.69
CA HIS A 117 1.44 10.28 5.51
C HIS A 117 0.56 9.54 4.51
N GLY A 118 0.82 8.25 4.33
CA GLY A 118 0.08 7.45 3.36
C GLY A 118 0.69 6.08 3.15
N ILE A 119 0.22 5.43 2.12
CA ILE A 119 0.74 4.15 1.65
C ILE A 119 0.93 4.21 0.14
N VAL A 120 2.02 3.66 -0.36
CA VAL A 120 2.27 3.56 -1.80
C VAL A 120 2.39 2.10 -2.20
N SER A 121 1.83 1.76 -3.36
CA SER A 121 1.95 0.44 -3.95
C SER A 121 3.00 0.44 -5.07
N MET A 122 3.56 -0.74 -5.34
CA MET A 122 4.45 -0.93 -6.49
C MET A 122 3.76 -0.52 -7.80
N ARG A 123 2.47 -0.82 -7.91
CA ARG A 123 1.66 -0.43 -9.07
C ARG A 123 1.64 1.09 -9.25
N ASP A 124 1.42 1.84 -8.15
CA ASP A 124 1.37 3.31 -8.22
C ASP A 124 2.72 3.90 -8.62
N LEU A 125 3.81 3.40 -8.03
CA LEU A 125 5.15 3.87 -8.35
C LEU A 125 5.55 3.52 -9.78
N ALA A 126 5.29 2.30 -10.21
CA ALA A 126 5.57 1.86 -11.57
C ALA A 126 4.80 2.68 -12.60
N TYR A 127 3.52 2.93 -12.34
CA TYR A 127 2.68 3.75 -13.21
C TYR A 127 3.28 5.16 -13.40
N GLN A 128 3.65 5.81 -12.29
CA GLN A 128 4.23 7.15 -12.36
C GLN A 128 5.58 7.18 -13.07
N LEU A 129 6.43 6.19 -12.80
CA LEU A 129 7.74 6.08 -13.43
C LEU A 129 7.61 5.93 -14.95
N ILE A 130 6.68 5.09 -15.39
CA ILE A 130 6.47 4.82 -16.81
C ILE A 130 5.70 5.95 -17.49
N ARG A 131 4.75 6.58 -16.80
CA ARG A 131 3.99 7.73 -17.32
C ARG A 131 4.89 8.89 -17.75
N HIS A 132 5.98 9.11 -17.02
CA HIS A 132 6.95 10.16 -17.36
C HIS A 132 7.94 9.73 -18.46
N GLY A 133 7.79 8.52 -19.01
CA GLY A 133 8.59 7.96 -20.09
C GLY A 133 7.98 8.16 -21.48
N GLU A 134 7.65 9.37 -21.88
CA GLU A 134 7.32 9.76 -23.26
C GLU A 134 6.02 9.15 -23.85
N GLY A 135 5.03 8.84 -23.04
CA GLY A 135 3.71 8.40 -23.53
C GLY A 135 3.63 6.99 -24.10
N ARG A 136 4.71 6.24 -24.08
CA ARG A 136 4.75 4.86 -24.61
C ARG A 136 3.89 3.90 -23.79
N PHE A 137 3.83 4.14 -22.50
CA PHE A 137 3.06 3.27 -21.60
C PHE A 137 1.56 3.47 -21.79
N GLU A 138 1.10 4.71 -21.92
CA GLU A 138 -0.30 5.01 -22.17
C GLU A 138 -0.77 4.38 -23.47
N ALA A 139 0.06 4.44 -24.51
CA ALA A 139 -0.24 3.78 -25.77
C ALA A 139 -0.36 2.26 -25.60
N ALA A 140 0.55 1.64 -24.85
CA ALA A 140 0.50 0.21 -24.56
C ALA A 140 -0.73 -0.18 -23.75
N VAL A 141 -1.13 0.63 -22.76
CA VAL A 141 -2.33 0.40 -21.96
C VAL A 141 -3.58 0.42 -22.84
N ARG A 142 -3.69 1.39 -23.74
CA ARG A 142 -4.81 1.46 -24.69
C ARG A 142 -4.89 0.22 -25.58
N LEU A 143 -3.74 -0.22 -26.12
CA LEU A 143 -3.67 -1.42 -26.94
C LEU A 143 -4.06 -2.68 -26.16
N ALA A 144 -3.78 -2.70 -24.86
CA ALA A 144 -4.16 -3.80 -23.98
C ALA A 144 -5.62 -3.75 -23.50
N GLY A 145 -6.40 -2.78 -23.99
CA GLY A 145 -7.81 -2.62 -23.62
C GLY A 145 -8.04 -1.89 -22.31
N GLY A 146 -7.04 -1.15 -21.83
CA GLY A 146 -7.16 -0.32 -20.65
C GLY A 146 -7.99 0.94 -20.90
N PRO A 147 -8.48 1.60 -19.83
CA PRO A 147 -9.22 2.85 -19.97
C PRO A 147 -8.35 3.94 -20.60
N GLY A 148 -8.92 4.66 -21.55
CA GLY A 148 -8.26 5.84 -22.08
C GLY A 148 -8.21 6.95 -21.03
N THR A 149 -7.07 7.54 -20.84
CA THR A 149 -6.89 8.73 -19.99
C THR A 149 -7.34 9.97 -20.74
#